data_e742df915d9d2206ccfa24fac0b88de2
#
_entry.id   e742df915d9d2206ccfa24fac0b88de2
#
_cell.length_a   1.000
_cell.length_b   1.000
_cell.length_c   1.000
_cell.angle_alpha   90.00
_cell.angle_beta   90.00
_cell.angle_gamma   90.00
#
_symmetry.space_group_name_H-M   'P 1'
#
loop_
_entity.id
_entity.type
_entity.pdbx_description
1 polymer ?
#
loop_
_entity_poly.entity_id
_entity_poly.type
_entity_poly.pdbx_seq_one_letter_code
_entity_poly.pdbx_strand_id
1 'polypeptide(L)'
;MRRLMLLRHAKTETDAPSGRDQDRRLDDRGHKDAAQIGDWLATHPPFPKAVLVSHAVRARQTWDIAWETMKDRVAAPQVEVLPELYGADPAQMLESIRTATVPANPKQLLLVGHNPGMHEAALMLMGGGDPAGAKALAHNLPTSGLAIFDFDVKDWGDVAYRRGKLVLFVSPKLLRSG
;
A
#
# COMPACT_ATOMS: atom_id res chain seq x y z
N MET A 1 0.59 -19.12 -3.40
CA MET A 1 1.20 -17.80 -3.63
C MET A 1 0.27 -16.70 -3.14
N ARG A 2 0.77 -15.78 -2.35
CA ARG A 2 0.03 -14.61 -1.87
C ARG A 2 0.75 -13.35 -2.28
N ARG A 3 0.01 -12.36 -2.79
CA ARG A 3 0.58 -11.08 -3.22
C ARG A 3 0.22 -9.99 -2.23
N LEU A 4 1.25 -9.33 -1.69
CA LEU A 4 1.12 -8.19 -0.80
C LEU A 4 1.51 -6.91 -1.55
N MET A 5 0.64 -5.91 -1.50
CA MET A 5 0.89 -4.61 -2.09
C MET A 5 0.94 -3.58 -0.97
N LEU A 6 2.06 -2.89 -0.82
CA LEU A 6 2.23 -1.84 0.19
C LEU A 6 2.18 -0.48 -0.50
N LEU A 7 1.16 0.30 -0.17
CA LEU A 7 0.95 1.63 -0.75
C LEU A 7 1.06 2.70 0.33
N ARG A 8 2.06 3.57 0.21
CA ARG A 8 2.14 4.75 1.07
C ARG A 8 1.10 5.79 0.61
N HIS A 9 0.41 6.43 1.57
CA HIS A 9 -0.56 7.48 1.25
C HIS A 9 0.04 8.53 0.32
N ALA A 10 -0.81 9.22 -0.44
CA ALA A 10 -0.43 10.27 -1.37
C ALA A 10 -0.04 11.56 -0.63
N LYS A 11 0.48 12.53 -1.37
CA LYS A 11 0.99 13.80 -0.83
C LYS A 11 -0.10 14.60 -0.14
N THR A 12 0.24 15.18 1.00
CA THR A 12 -0.70 15.87 1.88
C THR A 12 -0.45 17.38 1.96
N GLU A 13 -1.50 18.10 2.38
CA GLU A 13 -1.36 19.46 2.89
C GLU A 13 -0.49 19.44 4.15
N THR A 14 0.18 20.55 4.44
CA THR A 14 1.08 20.65 5.58
C THR A 14 0.34 20.58 6.91
N ASP A 15 -0.83 21.21 6.97
CA ASP A 15 -1.63 21.32 8.19
C ASP A 15 -3.06 20.82 7.96
N ALA A 16 -3.70 20.40 9.05
CA ALA A 16 -5.12 20.06 9.03
C ALA A 16 -5.94 21.23 9.59
N PRO A 17 -7.18 21.43 9.13
CA PRO A 17 -8.08 22.43 9.71
C PRO A 17 -8.28 22.26 11.22
N SER A 18 -8.30 21.01 11.70
CA SER A 18 -8.42 20.70 13.13
C SER A 18 -7.14 20.87 13.93
N GLY A 19 -5.99 21.04 13.25
CA GLY A 19 -4.67 21.04 13.88
C GLY A 19 -4.14 19.65 14.23
N ARG A 20 -4.90 18.58 13.98
CA ARG A 20 -4.50 17.20 14.30
C ARG A 20 -3.91 16.52 13.08
N ASP A 21 -2.76 15.87 13.27
CA ASP A 21 -2.05 15.17 12.19
C ASP A 21 -2.94 14.16 11.44
N GLN A 22 -3.73 13.40 12.17
CA GLN A 22 -4.59 12.36 11.57
C GLN A 22 -5.67 12.92 10.65
N ASP A 23 -5.98 14.22 10.74
CA ASP A 23 -6.99 14.89 9.93
C ASP A 23 -6.39 15.62 8.72
N ARG A 24 -5.08 15.56 8.51
CA ARG A 24 -4.45 16.16 7.31
C ARG A 24 -4.96 15.48 6.05
N ARG A 25 -5.32 16.31 5.07
CA ARG A 25 -5.89 15.87 3.79
C ARG A 25 -4.83 15.83 2.71
N LEU A 26 -5.14 15.13 1.62
CA LEU A 26 -4.31 15.17 0.43
C LEU A 26 -4.34 16.59 -0.16
N ASP A 27 -3.19 17.02 -0.70
CA ASP A 27 -3.12 18.22 -1.52
C ASP A 27 -3.49 17.91 -2.98
N ASP A 28 -3.43 18.92 -3.86
CA ASP A 28 -3.79 18.74 -5.28
C ASP A 28 -2.92 17.70 -5.96
N ARG A 29 -1.63 17.67 -5.64
CA ARG A 29 -0.71 16.68 -6.17
C ARG A 29 -1.07 15.28 -5.69
N GLY A 30 -1.43 15.16 -4.41
CA GLY A 30 -1.86 13.89 -3.83
C GLY A 30 -3.09 13.33 -4.49
N HIS A 31 -4.07 14.17 -4.81
CA HIS A 31 -5.27 13.74 -5.54
C HIS A 31 -4.91 13.17 -6.92
N LYS A 32 -4.03 13.85 -7.66
CA LYS A 32 -3.59 13.37 -8.98
C LYS A 32 -2.81 12.07 -8.88
N ASP A 33 -1.90 11.98 -7.93
CA ASP A 33 -1.06 10.80 -7.76
C ASP A 33 -1.89 9.58 -7.33
N ALA A 34 -2.84 9.76 -6.43
CA ALA A 34 -3.74 8.69 -6.01
C ALA A 34 -4.59 8.16 -7.18
N ALA A 35 -5.09 9.07 -8.02
CA ALA A 35 -5.83 8.68 -9.22
C ALA A 35 -4.94 7.91 -10.20
N GLN A 36 -3.70 8.34 -10.37
CA GLN A 36 -2.74 7.66 -11.24
C GLN A 36 -2.45 6.22 -10.75
N ILE A 37 -2.27 6.05 -9.45
CA ILE A 37 -2.06 4.71 -8.87
C ILE A 37 -3.31 3.84 -9.05
N GLY A 38 -4.49 4.41 -8.87
CA GLY A 38 -5.74 3.68 -9.12
C GLY A 38 -5.86 3.21 -10.57
N ASP A 39 -5.53 4.07 -11.52
CA ASP A 39 -5.51 3.71 -12.94
C ASP A 39 -4.48 2.60 -13.21
N TRP A 40 -3.29 2.70 -12.63
CA TRP A 40 -2.27 1.67 -12.76
C TRP A 40 -2.77 0.33 -12.20
N LEU A 41 -3.35 0.32 -11.01
CA LEU A 41 -3.89 -0.90 -10.40
C LEU A 41 -4.98 -1.53 -11.27
N ALA A 42 -5.85 -0.71 -11.86
CA ALA A 42 -6.95 -1.19 -12.70
C ALA A 42 -6.48 -1.82 -14.02
N THR A 43 -5.24 -1.50 -14.44
CA THR A 43 -4.67 -2.00 -15.72
C THR A 43 -3.57 -3.04 -15.53
N HIS A 44 -3.25 -3.41 -14.28
CA HIS A 44 -2.17 -4.36 -13.96
C HIS A 44 -2.68 -5.47 -13.04
N PRO A 45 -3.37 -6.49 -13.59
CA PRO A 45 -3.81 -7.63 -12.79
C PRO A 45 -2.61 -8.43 -12.24
N PRO A 46 -2.79 -9.19 -11.16
CA PRO A 46 -4.04 -9.41 -10.43
C PRO A 46 -4.40 -8.24 -9.52
N PHE A 47 -5.72 -8.02 -9.35
CA PHE A 47 -6.25 -6.89 -8.60
C PHE A 47 -6.34 -7.19 -7.11
N PRO A 48 -6.28 -6.17 -6.22
CA PRO A 48 -6.50 -6.40 -4.79
C PRO A 48 -7.89 -6.97 -4.53
N LYS A 49 -7.94 -8.01 -3.71
CA LYS A 49 -9.18 -8.65 -3.26
C LYS A 49 -9.59 -8.15 -1.88
N ALA A 50 -8.63 -7.66 -1.12
CA ALA A 50 -8.83 -7.06 0.18
C ALA A 50 -7.92 -5.85 0.35
N VAL A 51 -8.40 -4.86 1.10
CA VAL A 51 -7.66 -3.63 1.40
C VAL A 51 -7.70 -3.38 2.90
N LEU A 52 -6.53 -3.23 3.50
CA LEU A 52 -6.38 -2.75 4.87
C LEU A 52 -5.89 -1.31 4.77
N VAL A 53 -6.63 -0.38 5.35
CA VAL A 53 -6.29 1.04 5.25
C VAL A 53 -6.28 1.70 6.62
N SER A 54 -5.24 2.53 6.88
CA SER A 54 -5.17 3.34 8.09
C SER A 54 -6.38 4.26 8.19
N HIS A 55 -6.85 4.52 9.42
CA HIS A 55 -7.98 5.41 9.66
C HIS A 55 -7.65 6.90 9.40
N ALA A 56 -6.38 7.28 9.27
CA ALA A 56 -6.00 8.66 8.97
C ALA A 56 -6.63 9.13 7.67
N VAL A 57 -7.08 10.39 7.64
CA VAL A 57 -7.77 10.96 6.47
C VAL A 57 -6.96 10.77 5.19
N ARG A 58 -5.66 11.06 5.24
CA ARG A 58 -4.79 10.94 4.05
C ARG A 58 -4.71 9.53 3.47
N ALA A 59 -4.75 8.51 4.32
CA ALA A 59 -4.74 7.12 3.85
C ALA A 59 -6.08 6.73 3.23
N ARG A 60 -7.19 7.10 3.90
CA ARG A 60 -8.53 6.81 3.39
C ARG A 60 -8.79 7.55 2.07
N GLN A 61 -8.39 8.81 1.96
CA GLN A 61 -8.54 9.56 0.72
C GLN A 61 -7.73 8.95 -0.41
N THR A 62 -6.51 8.48 -0.13
CA THR A 62 -5.68 7.82 -1.14
C THR A 62 -6.41 6.61 -1.72
N TRP A 63 -6.95 5.76 -0.86
CA TRP A 63 -7.71 4.60 -1.33
C TRP A 63 -9.01 5.01 -2.05
N ASP A 64 -9.78 5.93 -1.49
CA ASP A 64 -11.06 6.34 -2.07
C ASP A 64 -10.88 6.92 -3.48
N ILE A 65 -9.86 7.75 -3.66
CA ILE A 65 -9.56 8.34 -4.99
C ILE A 65 -9.07 7.26 -5.96
N ALA A 66 -8.19 6.37 -5.52
CA ALA A 66 -7.75 5.25 -6.34
C ALA A 66 -8.93 4.38 -6.76
N TRP A 67 -9.81 4.05 -5.81
CA TRP A 67 -10.99 3.24 -6.09
C TRP A 67 -11.95 3.91 -7.08
N GLU A 68 -12.10 5.23 -7.01
CA GLU A 68 -12.94 5.97 -7.95
C GLU A 68 -12.52 5.76 -9.41
N THR A 69 -11.21 5.60 -9.65
CA THR A 69 -10.71 5.30 -11.00
C THR A 69 -10.80 3.83 -11.38
N MET A 70 -10.99 2.95 -10.39
CA MET A 70 -10.99 1.49 -10.58
C MET A 70 -12.39 0.88 -10.69
N LYS A 71 -13.37 1.49 -10.05
CA LYS A 71 -14.66 0.85 -9.74
C LYS A 71 -15.44 0.33 -10.94
N ASP A 72 -15.28 0.94 -12.11
CA ASP A 72 -15.99 0.51 -13.33
C ASP A 72 -15.23 -0.58 -14.09
N ARG A 73 -14.03 -0.92 -13.68
CA ARG A 73 -13.14 -1.86 -14.36
C ARG A 73 -12.77 -3.09 -13.54
N VAL A 74 -12.90 -3.01 -12.22
CA VAL A 74 -12.42 -4.01 -11.29
C VAL A 74 -13.50 -4.32 -10.27
N ALA A 75 -13.65 -5.61 -9.91
CA ALA A 75 -14.57 -6.02 -8.86
C ALA A 75 -14.17 -5.38 -7.52
N ALA A 76 -15.16 -4.96 -6.74
CA ALA A 76 -14.91 -4.27 -5.48
C ALA A 76 -14.21 -5.20 -4.47
N PRO A 77 -13.05 -4.77 -3.93
CA PRO A 77 -12.41 -5.52 -2.84
C PRO A 77 -13.17 -5.29 -1.55
N GLN A 78 -12.94 -6.15 -0.57
CA GLN A 78 -13.37 -5.87 0.79
C GLN A 78 -12.38 -4.91 1.44
N VAL A 79 -12.90 -3.87 2.11
CA VAL A 79 -12.06 -2.82 2.69
C VAL A 79 -12.27 -2.81 4.20
N GLU A 80 -11.16 -2.82 4.95
CA GLU A 80 -11.17 -2.73 6.40
C GLU A 80 -10.32 -1.54 6.82
N VAL A 81 -10.92 -0.64 7.62
CA VAL A 81 -10.22 0.52 8.18
C VAL A 81 -9.63 0.12 9.52
N LEU A 82 -8.30 0.20 9.66
CA LEU A 82 -7.58 -0.24 10.84
C LEU A 82 -6.88 0.93 11.55
N PRO A 83 -7.36 1.35 12.73
CA PRO A 83 -6.70 2.41 13.51
C PRO A 83 -5.26 2.06 13.88
N GLU A 84 -4.94 0.79 14.09
CA GLU A 84 -3.61 0.31 14.46
C GLU A 84 -2.55 0.50 13.38
N LEU A 85 -2.94 0.81 12.15
CA LEU A 85 -1.99 1.13 11.08
C LEU A 85 -1.46 2.57 11.18
N TYR A 86 -2.13 3.43 11.93
CA TYR A 86 -1.66 4.78 12.14
C TYR A 86 -0.45 4.77 13.07
N GLY A 87 0.70 5.24 12.59
CA GLY A 87 1.94 5.20 13.36
C GLY A 87 2.52 3.81 13.56
N ALA A 88 2.07 2.82 12.79
CA ALA A 88 2.51 1.44 12.95
C ALA A 88 4.00 1.27 12.60
N ASP A 89 4.71 0.49 13.41
CA ASP A 89 6.04 0.00 13.10
C ASP A 89 5.96 -1.28 12.25
N PRO A 90 7.09 -1.82 11.77
CA PRO A 90 7.07 -3.05 10.95
C PRO A 90 6.40 -4.25 11.64
N ALA A 91 6.63 -4.42 12.94
CA ALA A 91 6.03 -5.54 13.68
C ALA A 91 4.51 -5.43 13.73
N GLN A 92 3.99 -4.23 13.95
CA GLN A 92 2.55 -3.98 13.96
C GLN A 92 1.93 -4.20 12.57
N MET A 93 2.62 -3.77 11.51
CA MET A 93 2.16 -4.01 10.15
C MET A 93 2.13 -5.50 9.83
N LEU A 94 3.17 -6.23 10.20
CA LEU A 94 3.24 -7.68 9.98
C LEU A 94 2.11 -8.39 10.72
N GLU A 95 1.83 -7.99 11.96
CA GLU A 95 0.72 -8.53 12.72
C GLU A 95 -0.62 -8.29 12.02
N SER A 96 -0.85 -7.07 11.53
CA SER A 96 -2.08 -6.74 10.80
C SER A 96 -2.23 -7.57 9.52
N ILE A 97 -1.14 -7.80 8.81
CA ILE A 97 -1.12 -8.66 7.61
C ILE A 97 -1.45 -10.10 7.98
N ARG A 98 -0.82 -10.63 9.02
CA ARG A 98 -0.99 -12.03 9.44
C ARG A 98 -2.37 -12.33 9.98
N THR A 99 -3.00 -11.36 10.63
CA THR A 99 -4.31 -11.52 11.27
C THR A 99 -5.45 -10.97 10.43
N ALA A 100 -5.19 -10.55 9.20
CA ALA A 100 -6.23 -10.04 8.32
C ALA A 100 -7.33 -11.07 8.14
N THR A 101 -8.52 -10.72 8.62
CA THR A 101 -9.70 -11.61 8.56
C THR A 101 -10.60 -11.31 7.39
N VAL A 102 -10.26 -10.30 6.62
CA VAL A 102 -11.02 -9.90 5.42
C VAL A 102 -10.84 -10.93 4.33
N PRO A 103 -11.83 -11.15 3.60
CA PRO A 103 -12.57 -12.40 3.37
C PRO A 103 -11.63 -13.60 3.40
N ALA A 104 -12.16 -14.75 3.54
CA ALA A 104 -11.38 -15.98 3.70
C ALA A 104 -10.13 -16.03 2.80
N ASN A 105 -8.96 -15.66 3.36
CA ASN A 105 -7.64 -15.87 2.76
C ASN A 105 -7.49 -15.28 1.34
N PRO A 106 -7.64 -13.96 1.16
CA PRO A 106 -7.52 -13.35 -0.18
C PRO A 106 -6.13 -13.58 -0.75
N LYS A 107 -6.05 -13.80 -2.06
CA LYS A 107 -4.75 -14.01 -2.72
C LYS A 107 -3.97 -12.73 -2.94
N GLN A 108 -4.64 -11.59 -2.99
CA GLN A 108 -4.04 -10.28 -3.16
C GLN A 108 -4.56 -9.34 -2.08
N LEU A 109 -3.63 -8.80 -1.29
CA LEU A 109 -3.92 -7.89 -0.19
C LEU A 109 -3.18 -6.57 -0.40
N LEU A 110 -3.93 -5.47 -0.39
CA LEU A 110 -3.36 -4.12 -0.42
C LEU A 110 -3.42 -3.51 0.98
N LEU A 111 -2.31 -2.94 1.43
CA LEU A 111 -2.23 -2.20 2.68
C LEU A 111 -1.87 -0.75 2.37
N VAL A 112 -2.68 0.19 2.86
CA VAL A 112 -2.44 1.62 2.68
C VAL A 112 -2.09 2.23 4.03
N GLY A 113 -0.90 2.80 4.13
CA GLY A 113 -0.39 3.30 5.40
C GLY A 113 0.68 4.36 5.27
N HIS A 114 1.59 4.37 6.22
CA HIS A 114 2.48 5.49 6.49
C HIS A 114 3.94 5.09 6.65
N ASN A 115 4.85 5.99 6.29
CA ASN A 115 6.26 5.91 6.68
C ASN A 115 6.45 6.51 8.09
N PRO A 116 7.52 6.18 8.81
CA PRO A 116 8.62 5.34 8.33
C PRO A 116 8.34 3.83 8.37
N GLY A 117 7.31 3.41 9.10
CA GLY A 117 7.04 1.99 9.34
C GLY A 117 6.84 1.18 8.06
N MET A 118 6.14 1.72 7.07
CA MET A 118 5.89 1.01 5.82
C MET A 118 7.16 0.79 5.00
N HIS A 119 8.02 1.80 4.89
CA HIS A 119 9.29 1.66 4.20
C HIS A 119 10.18 0.63 4.89
N GLU A 120 10.28 0.71 6.21
CA GLU A 120 11.02 -0.26 7.01
C GLU A 120 10.47 -1.68 6.85
N ALA A 121 9.14 -1.82 6.91
CA ALA A 121 8.49 -3.12 6.72
C ALA A 121 8.77 -3.70 5.34
N ALA A 122 8.70 -2.87 4.29
CA ALA A 122 9.00 -3.31 2.92
C ALA A 122 10.42 -3.86 2.82
N LEU A 123 11.40 -3.15 3.40
CA LEU A 123 12.79 -3.61 3.40
C LEU A 123 12.99 -4.89 4.19
N MET A 124 12.30 -5.04 5.33
CA MET A 124 12.40 -6.23 6.17
C MET A 124 11.72 -7.46 5.54
N LEU A 125 10.64 -7.27 4.82
CA LEU A 125 9.90 -8.35 4.16
C LEU A 125 10.62 -8.86 2.91
N MET A 126 11.44 -8.02 2.29
CA MET A 126 12.10 -8.36 1.04
C MET A 126 13.19 -9.41 1.24
N GLY A 127 13.08 -10.54 0.53
CA GLY A 127 14.08 -11.61 0.52
C GLY A 127 14.74 -11.80 -0.83
N GLY A 128 14.38 -10.98 -1.82
CA GLY A 128 14.90 -11.06 -3.18
C GLY A 128 13.95 -10.39 -4.15
N GLY A 129 14.20 -10.55 -5.44
CA GLY A 129 13.30 -10.06 -6.48
C GLY A 129 13.97 -9.12 -7.47
N ASP A 130 13.20 -8.21 -8.05
CA ASP A 130 13.64 -7.28 -9.07
C ASP A 130 14.78 -6.37 -8.58
N PRO A 131 15.99 -6.46 -9.17
CA PRO A 131 17.16 -5.70 -8.67
C PRO A 131 16.99 -4.19 -8.77
N ALA A 132 16.42 -3.68 -9.86
CA ALA A 132 16.22 -2.25 -10.05
C ALA A 132 15.19 -1.70 -9.06
N GLY A 133 14.09 -2.43 -8.88
CA GLY A 133 13.07 -2.08 -7.91
C GLY A 133 13.61 -2.13 -6.48
N ALA A 134 14.40 -3.14 -6.14
CA ALA A 134 15.03 -3.27 -4.83
C ALA A 134 15.95 -2.08 -4.52
N LYS A 135 16.74 -1.65 -5.50
CA LYS A 135 17.63 -0.50 -5.35
C LYS A 135 16.85 0.79 -5.13
N ALA A 136 15.80 1.01 -5.92
CA ALA A 136 14.94 2.19 -5.78
C ALA A 136 14.21 2.20 -4.43
N LEU A 137 13.67 1.07 -4.02
CA LEU A 137 12.97 0.93 -2.74
C LEU A 137 13.90 1.12 -1.55
N ALA A 138 15.13 0.61 -1.63
CA ALA A 138 16.14 0.80 -0.58
C ALA A 138 16.42 2.28 -0.35
N HIS A 139 16.38 3.09 -1.42
CA HIS A 139 16.60 4.53 -1.34
C HIS A 139 15.41 5.24 -0.67
N ASN A 140 14.20 4.97 -1.08
CA ASN A 140 12.99 5.63 -0.54
C ASN A 140 11.71 4.89 -0.95
N LEU A 141 10.69 5.00 -0.09
CA LEU A 141 9.30 4.75 -0.43
C LEU A 141 8.58 6.09 -0.41
N PRO A 142 8.42 6.75 -1.56
CA PRO A 142 7.79 8.08 -1.61
C PRO A 142 6.28 8.01 -1.40
N THR A 143 5.64 9.17 -1.22
CA THR A 143 4.17 9.24 -1.21
C THR A 143 3.63 8.64 -2.51
N SER A 144 2.52 7.91 -2.42
CA SER A 144 1.94 7.10 -3.50
C SER A 144 2.88 6.03 -4.07
N GLY A 145 3.99 5.74 -3.39
CA GLY A 145 4.86 4.62 -3.74
C GLY A 145 4.19 3.31 -3.44
N LEU A 146 4.32 2.36 -4.37
CA LEU A 146 3.70 1.04 -4.31
C LEU A 146 4.76 -0.04 -4.47
N ALA A 147 4.94 -0.87 -3.45
CA ALA A 147 5.83 -2.02 -3.48
C ALA A 147 5.02 -3.31 -3.48
N ILE A 148 5.28 -4.19 -4.44
CA ILE A 148 4.52 -5.43 -4.62
C ILE A 148 5.44 -6.62 -4.37
N PHE A 149 5.02 -7.50 -3.44
CA PHE A 149 5.75 -8.70 -3.07
C PHE A 149 4.91 -9.95 -3.29
N ASP A 150 5.55 -11.01 -3.74
CA ASP A 150 4.96 -12.35 -3.74
C ASP A 150 5.59 -13.19 -2.62
N PHE A 151 4.72 -13.91 -1.90
CA PHE A 151 5.12 -14.84 -0.84
C PHE A 151 4.65 -16.24 -1.23
N ASP A 152 5.56 -17.20 -1.16
CA ASP A 152 5.24 -18.60 -1.40
C ASP A 152 4.64 -19.22 -0.13
N VAL A 153 3.41 -18.81 0.17
CA VAL A 153 2.65 -19.27 1.33
C VAL A 153 1.20 -19.51 0.93
N LYS A 154 0.52 -20.35 1.70
CA LYS A 154 -0.91 -20.66 1.51
C LYS A 154 -1.81 -19.87 2.45
N ASP A 155 -1.24 -19.23 3.45
CA ASP A 155 -1.96 -18.49 4.48
C ASP A 155 -1.18 -17.23 4.85
N TRP A 156 -1.90 -16.13 5.09
CA TRP A 156 -1.28 -14.86 5.49
C TRP A 156 -0.55 -14.96 6.83
N GLY A 157 -0.96 -15.87 7.71
CA GLY A 157 -0.27 -16.13 8.96
C GLY A 157 1.18 -16.59 8.81
N ASP A 158 1.53 -17.11 7.63
CA ASP A 158 2.87 -17.63 7.35
C ASP A 158 3.79 -16.60 6.68
N VAL A 159 3.29 -15.40 6.40
CA VAL A 159 4.12 -14.30 5.88
C VAL A 159 5.18 -13.92 6.91
N ALA A 160 6.43 -13.80 6.47
CA ALA A 160 7.56 -13.56 7.35
C ALA A 160 8.61 -12.67 6.70
N TYR A 161 9.45 -12.05 7.54
CA TYR A 161 10.57 -11.23 7.07
C TYR A 161 11.49 -12.04 6.15
N ARG A 162 12.05 -11.37 5.16
CA ARG A 162 13.01 -11.92 4.17
C ARG A 162 12.46 -13.05 3.29
N ARG A 163 11.13 -13.20 3.25
CA ARG A 163 10.47 -14.23 2.45
C ARG A 163 9.71 -13.65 1.27
N GLY A 164 9.56 -12.34 1.19
CA GLY A 164 8.88 -11.69 0.07
C GLY A 164 9.80 -11.49 -1.13
N LYS A 165 9.33 -11.90 -2.30
CA LYS A 165 10.01 -11.59 -3.56
C LYS A 165 9.45 -10.27 -4.07
N LEU A 166 10.28 -9.24 -4.21
CA LEU A 166 9.85 -7.97 -4.80
C LEU A 166 9.55 -8.19 -6.28
N VAL A 167 8.29 -8.07 -6.66
CA VAL A 167 7.85 -8.20 -8.04
C VAL A 167 8.05 -6.89 -8.78
N LEU A 168 7.68 -5.79 -8.14
CA LEU A 168 7.68 -4.47 -8.77
C LEU A 168 7.65 -3.37 -7.72
N PHE A 169 8.31 -2.28 -8.02
CA PHE A 169 8.19 -1.04 -7.27
C PHE A 169 7.85 0.09 -8.25
N VAL A 170 6.74 0.78 -8.01
CA VAL A 170 6.31 1.90 -8.82
C VAL A 170 6.02 3.12 -7.95
N SER A 171 6.13 4.28 -8.55
CA SER A 171 5.76 5.55 -7.92
C SER A 171 5.23 6.48 -9.02
N PRO A 172 4.51 7.55 -8.65
CA PRO A 172 4.04 8.51 -9.66
C PRO A 172 5.17 9.07 -10.51
N LYS A 173 6.33 9.34 -9.90
CA LYS A 173 7.51 9.83 -10.62
C LYS A 173 8.01 8.82 -11.66
N LEU A 174 8.12 7.54 -11.27
CA LEU A 174 8.54 6.48 -12.18
C LEU A 174 7.55 6.27 -13.32
N LEU A 175 6.25 6.35 -13.02
CA LEU A 175 5.20 6.19 -14.03
C LEU A 175 5.22 7.32 -15.04
N ARG A 176 5.55 8.55 -14.62
CA ARG A 176 5.63 9.71 -15.53
C ARG A 176 6.88 9.70 -16.39
N SER A 177 7.97 9.08 -15.93
CA SER A 177 9.25 9.05 -16.66
C SER A 177 9.41 7.84 -17.59
N GLY A 178 8.48 6.88 -17.48
CA GLY A 178 8.56 5.62 -18.24
C GLY A 178 7.67 5.53 -19.47
#